data_297228dca7e498f9d024c37a042de64c
#
_entry.id   297228dca7e498f9d024c37a042de64c
#
_cell.length_a   1.000
_cell.length_b   1.000
_cell.length_c   1.000
_cell.angle_alpha   90.00
_cell.angle_beta   90.00
_cell.angle_gamma   90.00
#
_symmetry.space_group_name_H-M   'P 1'
#
loop_
_entity.id
_entity.type
_entity.pdbx_description
1 polymer ?
#
loop_
_entity_poly.entity_id
_entity_poly.type
_entity_poly.pdbx_seq_one_letter_code
_entity_poly.pdbx_strand_id
1 'polypeptide(L)'
;IVGGSYFGDNLSFISDTTVVATQTQGCKMSDKFRVNSLIVAPAAVVLLIVYAILGQGIQAPTHIPAIDMVKIIPYIAVLIIAILGMNVMAVLTIGILLCGIIGMAEGTYDLYGWFTAMGQGITGMGELVIIAMMAGGLLELINEMGGIEYLISRLTSRVHSKRGAELSIAALVSLVNLCTANNTVAILTVGGIAHEIGNRFGVDNRKAASILDTFSCMVQGLIPYGVQMLLAAGLAHLSPV
;
A
#
# COMPACT_ATOMS: atom_id res chain seq x y z
N ILE A 1 6.84 -5.12 14.45
CA ILE A 1 7.21 -4.04 13.50
C ILE A 1 6.68 -4.37 12.10
N VAL A 2 7.05 -5.50 11.50
CA VAL A 2 6.63 -5.88 10.13
C VAL A 2 5.12 -5.93 9.97
N GLY A 3 4.39 -6.58 10.89
CA GLY A 3 2.92 -6.61 10.86
C GLY A 3 2.29 -5.22 10.98
N GLY A 4 2.90 -4.33 11.77
CA GLY A 4 2.48 -2.92 11.87
C GLY A 4 2.72 -2.14 10.57
N SER A 5 3.79 -2.44 9.84
CA SER A 5 4.09 -1.84 8.54
C SER A 5 3.01 -2.19 7.50
N TYR A 6 2.64 -3.45 7.36
CA TYR A 6 1.57 -3.88 6.45
C TYR A 6 0.19 -3.32 6.84
N PHE A 7 -0.06 -3.23 8.15
CA PHE A 7 -1.27 -2.56 8.64
C PHE A 7 -1.27 -1.08 8.25
N GLY A 8 -0.14 -0.40 8.43
CA GLY A 8 0.04 0.99 8.06
C GLY A 8 -0.14 1.22 6.56
N ASP A 9 0.42 0.35 5.72
CA ASP A 9 0.30 0.41 4.27
C ASP A 9 -1.16 0.29 3.83
N ASN A 10 -1.88 -0.70 4.34
CA ASN A 10 -3.28 -0.94 4.03
C ASN A 10 -4.22 0.20 4.49
N LEU A 11 -3.96 0.80 5.64
CA LEU A 11 -4.76 1.88 6.21
C LEU A 11 -4.18 3.28 5.97
N SER A 12 -3.24 3.40 5.06
CA SER A 12 -2.63 4.68 4.69
C SER A 12 -3.52 5.52 3.78
N PHE A 13 -3.33 6.83 3.87
CA PHE A 13 -3.86 7.80 2.89
C PHE A 13 -2.90 8.07 1.74
N ILE A 14 -1.63 7.71 1.89
CA ILE A 14 -0.55 8.13 1.00
C ILE A 14 0.34 6.98 0.53
N SER A 15 0.03 5.72 0.89
CA SER A 15 0.80 4.58 0.36
C SER A 15 0.57 4.41 -1.13
N ASP A 16 1.58 3.90 -1.82
CA ASP A 16 1.53 3.62 -3.25
C ASP A 16 0.39 2.65 -3.60
N THR A 17 0.17 1.63 -2.78
CA THR A 17 -0.95 0.69 -2.93
C THR A 17 -2.32 1.37 -2.86
N THR A 18 -2.51 2.27 -1.90
CA THR A 18 -3.75 3.05 -1.77
C THR A 18 -3.96 3.99 -2.94
N VAL A 19 -2.89 4.68 -3.37
CA VAL A 19 -2.95 5.58 -4.54
C VAL A 19 -3.38 4.82 -5.78
N VAL A 20 -2.70 3.71 -6.07
CA VAL A 20 -2.96 2.90 -7.26
C VAL A 20 -4.34 2.24 -7.21
N ALA A 21 -4.72 1.66 -6.07
CA ALA A 21 -6.05 1.04 -5.92
C ALA A 21 -7.19 2.06 -6.14
N THR A 22 -7.05 3.27 -5.61
CA THR A 22 -8.09 4.30 -5.78
C THR A 22 -8.11 4.88 -7.18
N GLN A 23 -6.96 5.05 -7.81
CA GLN A 23 -6.87 5.54 -9.20
C GLN A 23 -7.46 4.53 -10.19
N THR A 24 -7.10 3.26 -10.08
CA THR A 24 -7.63 2.21 -10.96
C THR A 24 -9.13 2.02 -10.81
N GLN A 25 -9.70 2.29 -9.64
CA GLN A 25 -11.13 2.18 -9.39
C GLN A 25 -11.89 3.50 -9.56
N GLY A 26 -11.22 4.61 -9.84
CA GLY A 26 -11.84 5.92 -10.03
C GLY A 26 -12.55 6.44 -8.77
N CYS A 27 -12.03 6.16 -7.57
CA CYS A 27 -12.62 6.62 -6.31
C CYS A 27 -11.66 7.50 -5.51
N LYS A 28 -12.21 8.25 -4.54
CA LYS A 28 -11.41 9.11 -3.66
C LYS A 28 -10.74 8.28 -2.56
N MET A 29 -9.53 8.64 -2.18
CA MET A 29 -8.78 7.97 -1.11
C MET A 29 -9.50 8.04 0.24
N SER A 30 -10.10 9.18 0.58
CA SER A 30 -10.88 9.35 1.81
C SER A 30 -12.06 8.38 1.89
N ASP A 31 -12.70 8.09 0.76
CA ASP A 31 -13.84 7.17 0.70
C ASP A 31 -13.40 5.71 0.84
N LYS A 32 -12.28 5.35 0.20
CA LYS A 32 -11.65 4.03 0.37
C LYS A 32 -11.22 3.82 1.82
N PHE A 33 -10.58 4.83 2.42
CA PHE A 33 -10.15 4.77 3.82
C PHE A 33 -11.31 4.47 4.77
N ARG A 34 -12.46 5.15 4.62
CA ARG A 34 -13.64 4.90 5.45
C ARG A 34 -14.15 3.46 5.35
N VAL A 35 -14.17 2.89 4.14
CA VAL A 35 -14.59 1.50 3.93
C VAL A 35 -13.56 0.55 4.54
N ASN A 36 -12.28 0.82 4.31
CA ASN A 36 -11.19 -0.03 4.74
C ASN A 36 -11.01 -0.03 6.27
N SER A 37 -11.16 1.13 6.92
CA SER A 37 -11.02 1.25 8.38
C SER A 37 -12.03 0.39 9.14
N LEU A 38 -13.27 0.25 8.62
CA LEU A 38 -14.28 -0.62 9.23
C LEU A 38 -13.91 -2.11 9.18
N ILE A 39 -13.11 -2.51 8.20
CA ILE A 39 -12.67 -3.91 8.02
C ILE A 39 -11.39 -4.15 8.83
N VAL A 40 -10.46 -3.23 8.78
CA VAL A 40 -9.09 -3.43 9.29
C VAL A 40 -8.97 -3.04 10.77
N ALA A 41 -9.72 -2.04 11.26
CA ALA A 41 -9.64 -1.60 12.65
C ALA A 41 -10.00 -2.71 13.66
N PRO A 42 -11.07 -3.51 13.47
CA PRO A 42 -11.33 -4.64 14.37
C PRO A 42 -10.20 -5.67 14.42
N ALA A 43 -9.60 -5.99 13.27
CA ALA A 43 -8.46 -6.89 13.19
C ALA A 43 -7.23 -6.32 13.92
N ALA A 44 -6.99 -5.01 13.80
CA ALA A 44 -5.93 -4.32 14.51
C ALA A 44 -6.10 -4.38 16.03
N VAL A 45 -7.31 -4.17 16.52
CA VAL A 45 -7.62 -4.28 17.95
C VAL A 45 -7.31 -5.68 18.48
N VAL A 46 -7.74 -6.72 17.74
CA VAL A 46 -7.44 -8.12 18.10
C VAL A 46 -5.92 -8.35 18.12
N LEU A 47 -5.19 -7.90 17.11
CA LEU A 47 -3.72 -8.03 17.07
C LEU A 47 -3.03 -7.29 18.21
N LEU A 48 -3.49 -6.09 18.56
CA LEU A 48 -2.94 -5.34 19.69
C LEU A 48 -3.14 -6.11 21.01
N ILE A 49 -4.30 -6.72 21.22
CA ILE A 49 -4.57 -7.57 22.39
C ILE A 49 -3.63 -8.78 22.40
N VAL A 50 -3.48 -9.46 21.26
CA VAL A 50 -2.57 -10.61 21.14
C VAL A 50 -1.13 -10.20 21.45
N TYR A 51 -0.65 -9.08 20.88
CA TYR A 51 0.69 -8.59 21.16
C TYR A 51 0.88 -8.16 22.62
N ALA A 52 -0.15 -7.55 23.24
CA ALA A 52 -0.09 -7.21 24.66
C ALA A 52 0.01 -8.46 25.56
N ILE A 53 -0.70 -9.54 25.20
CA ILE A 53 -0.62 -10.81 25.93
C ILE A 53 0.74 -11.49 25.72
N LEU A 54 1.19 -11.61 24.47
CA LEU A 54 2.47 -12.26 24.16
C LEU A 54 3.68 -11.45 24.62
N GLY A 55 3.54 -10.13 24.73
CA GLY A 55 4.60 -9.22 25.16
C GLY A 55 4.82 -9.12 26.66
N GLN A 56 3.96 -9.72 27.50
CA GLN A 56 4.03 -9.61 28.97
C GLN A 56 5.33 -10.17 29.60
N GLY A 57 6.08 -10.98 28.88
CA GLY A 57 7.36 -11.54 29.34
C GLY A 57 8.61 -10.89 28.71
N ILE A 58 8.44 -9.91 27.83
CA ILE A 58 9.56 -9.30 27.11
C ILE A 58 10.10 -8.14 27.95
N GLN A 59 11.37 -8.22 28.33
CA GLN A 59 12.04 -7.10 29.02
C GLN A 59 12.21 -5.94 28.03
N ALA A 60 11.77 -4.74 28.44
CA ALA A 60 11.98 -3.54 27.66
C ALA A 60 13.50 -3.25 27.54
N PRO A 61 13.97 -2.74 26.40
CA PRO A 61 15.36 -2.34 26.26
C PRO A 61 15.72 -1.30 27.32
N THR A 62 16.87 -1.49 27.96
CA THR A 62 17.35 -0.65 29.06
C THR A 62 17.69 0.78 28.63
N HIS A 63 17.85 1.00 27.34
CA HIS A 63 18.12 2.32 26.77
C HIS A 63 17.06 2.63 25.69
N ILE A 64 16.13 3.53 26.03
CA ILE A 64 15.20 4.10 25.06
C ILE A 64 15.85 5.41 24.57
N PRO A 65 16.19 5.54 23.26
CA PRO A 65 16.70 6.80 22.72
C PRO A 65 15.70 7.93 22.96
N ALA A 66 16.20 9.12 23.25
CA ALA A 66 15.34 10.30 23.38
C ALA A 66 14.58 10.54 22.08
N ILE A 67 13.27 10.64 22.18
CA ILE A 67 12.42 10.92 21.02
C ILE A 67 12.54 12.40 20.69
N ASP A 68 13.00 12.70 19.50
CA ASP A 68 13.02 14.04 18.96
C ASP A 68 11.64 14.39 18.40
N MET A 69 10.85 15.12 19.17
CA MET A 69 9.48 15.47 18.79
C MET A 69 9.42 16.37 17.55
N VAL A 70 10.47 17.13 17.26
CA VAL A 70 10.50 18.02 16.09
C VAL A 70 10.54 17.20 14.79
N LYS A 71 11.23 16.08 14.78
CA LYS A 71 11.30 15.16 13.62
C LYS A 71 10.00 14.45 13.32
N ILE A 72 9.06 14.42 14.28
CA ILE A 72 7.74 13.80 14.09
C ILE A 72 6.75 14.77 13.41
N ILE A 73 6.97 16.09 13.52
CA ILE A 73 6.06 17.12 13.00
C ILE A 73 5.69 16.92 11.52
N PRO A 74 6.63 16.67 10.58
CA PRO A 74 6.28 16.46 9.17
C PRO A 74 5.30 15.32 8.95
N TYR A 75 5.48 14.21 9.66
CA TYR A 75 4.62 13.03 9.55
C TYR A 75 3.21 13.31 10.05
N ILE A 76 3.08 13.99 11.19
CA ILE A 76 1.77 14.38 11.74
C ILE A 76 1.08 15.38 10.80
N ALA A 77 1.82 16.37 10.28
CA ALA A 77 1.28 17.36 9.36
C ALA A 77 0.75 16.70 8.07
N VAL A 78 1.54 15.82 7.44
CA VAL A 78 1.14 15.06 6.25
C VAL A 78 -0.11 14.23 6.53
N LEU A 79 -0.18 13.55 7.67
CA LEU A 79 -1.33 12.75 8.05
C LEU A 79 -2.60 13.61 8.22
N ILE A 80 -2.50 14.73 8.93
CA ILE A 80 -3.64 15.63 9.14
C ILE A 80 -4.13 16.19 7.81
N ILE A 81 -3.23 16.69 6.95
CA ILE A 81 -3.57 17.30 5.67
C ILE A 81 -4.18 16.25 4.72
N ALA A 82 -3.69 15.01 4.75
CA ALA A 82 -4.26 13.91 3.98
C ALA A 82 -5.69 13.56 4.45
N ILE A 83 -5.93 13.52 5.77
CA ILE A 83 -7.27 13.29 6.34
C ILE A 83 -8.25 14.41 5.96
N LEU A 84 -7.79 15.65 5.85
CA LEU A 84 -8.58 16.79 5.40
C LEU A 84 -8.96 16.70 3.90
N GLY A 85 -8.45 15.70 3.18
CA GLY A 85 -8.83 15.41 1.79
C GLY A 85 -8.10 16.24 0.75
N MET A 86 -6.95 16.83 1.08
CA MET A 86 -6.10 17.51 0.10
C MET A 86 -5.59 16.53 -0.97
N ASN A 87 -5.26 17.09 -2.13
CA ASN A 87 -4.64 16.32 -3.20
C ASN A 87 -3.31 15.71 -2.73
N VAL A 88 -3.10 14.41 -3.03
CA VAL A 88 -1.93 13.65 -2.58
C VAL A 88 -0.61 14.28 -3.00
N MET A 89 -0.51 14.78 -4.24
CA MET A 89 0.70 15.44 -4.72
C MET A 89 1.03 16.67 -3.88
N ALA A 90 0.02 17.45 -3.50
CA ALA A 90 0.20 18.61 -2.62
C ALA A 90 0.62 18.19 -1.21
N VAL A 91 -0.01 17.14 -0.66
CA VAL A 91 0.34 16.59 0.68
C VAL A 91 1.80 16.15 0.73
N LEU A 92 2.24 15.35 -0.26
CA LEU A 92 3.62 14.86 -0.33
C LEU A 92 4.62 15.99 -0.56
N THR A 93 4.28 16.97 -1.41
CA THR A 93 5.13 18.15 -1.63
C THR A 93 5.32 18.96 -0.35
N ILE A 94 4.24 19.21 0.40
CA ILE A 94 4.31 19.88 1.70
C ILE A 94 5.17 19.06 2.67
N GLY A 95 5.02 17.74 2.70
CA GLY A 95 5.85 16.84 3.51
C GLY A 95 7.34 16.97 3.20
N ILE A 96 7.71 16.95 1.92
CA ILE A 96 9.10 17.11 1.47
C ILE A 96 9.66 18.48 1.90
N LEU A 97 8.88 19.55 1.73
CA LEU A 97 9.29 20.90 2.13
C LEU A 97 9.47 21.00 3.66
N LEU A 98 8.53 20.47 4.44
CA LEU A 98 8.63 20.46 5.91
C LEU A 98 9.84 19.66 6.38
N CYS A 99 10.09 18.47 5.82
CA CYS A 99 11.30 17.70 6.14
C CYS A 99 12.56 18.50 5.81
N GLY A 100 12.61 19.18 4.65
CA GLY A 100 13.73 20.02 4.26
C GLY A 100 13.98 21.16 5.24
N ILE A 101 12.95 21.92 5.60
CA ILE A 101 13.04 23.07 6.49
C ILE A 101 13.50 22.62 7.90
N ILE A 102 12.87 21.59 8.45
CA ILE A 102 13.20 21.08 9.78
C ILE A 102 14.60 20.49 9.82
N GLY A 103 14.98 19.67 8.83
CA GLY A 103 16.29 19.04 8.80
C GLY A 103 17.43 20.06 8.64
N MET A 104 17.22 21.14 7.88
CA MET A 104 18.18 22.24 7.79
C MET A 104 18.23 23.06 9.07
N ALA A 105 17.08 23.32 9.71
CA ALA A 105 17.04 24.06 10.99
C ALA A 105 17.75 23.31 12.13
N GLU A 106 17.68 21.99 12.14
CA GLU A 106 18.38 21.12 13.10
C GLU A 106 19.84 20.82 12.71
N GLY A 107 20.30 21.29 11.54
CA GLY A 107 21.65 21.04 11.06
C GLY A 107 21.92 19.57 10.68
N THR A 108 20.88 18.78 10.46
CA THR A 108 21.01 17.37 10.05
C THR A 108 21.61 17.27 8.63
N TYR A 109 21.26 18.18 7.75
CA TYR A 109 21.82 18.34 6.41
C TYR A 109 21.69 19.81 5.93
N ASP A 110 22.49 20.17 4.96
CA ASP A 110 22.42 21.44 4.26
C ASP A 110 21.49 21.37 3.03
N LEU A 111 21.35 22.46 2.32
CA LEU A 111 20.53 22.52 1.10
C LEU A 111 20.96 21.48 0.06
N TYR A 112 22.26 21.25 -0.10
CA TYR A 112 22.77 20.26 -1.03
C TYR A 112 22.44 18.84 -0.58
N GLY A 113 22.57 18.54 0.70
CA GLY A 113 22.18 17.27 1.31
C GLY A 113 20.69 16.96 1.13
N TRP A 114 19.82 17.99 1.25
CA TRP A 114 18.40 17.84 0.99
C TRP A 114 18.09 17.48 -0.47
N PHE A 115 18.70 18.19 -1.43
CA PHE A 115 18.55 17.84 -2.86
C PHE A 115 19.10 16.45 -3.16
N THR A 116 20.22 16.06 -2.55
CA THR A 116 20.78 14.72 -2.69
C THR A 116 19.81 13.65 -2.18
N ALA A 117 19.21 13.87 -1.02
CA ALA A 117 18.21 12.95 -0.46
C ALA A 117 16.97 12.82 -1.38
N MET A 118 16.49 13.93 -1.96
CA MET A 118 15.41 13.87 -2.95
C MET A 118 15.81 13.08 -4.20
N GLY A 119 17.02 13.29 -4.71
CA GLY A 119 17.57 12.54 -5.85
C GLY A 119 17.66 11.04 -5.55
N GLN A 120 18.12 10.67 -4.36
CA GLN A 120 18.16 9.26 -3.92
C GLN A 120 16.76 8.66 -3.81
N GLY A 121 15.78 9.43 -3.32
CA GLY A 121 14.38 9.00 -3.28
C GLY A 121 13.82 8.70 -4.68
N ILE A 122 14.05 9.59 -5.65
CA ILE A 122 13.64 9.40 -7.04
C ILE A 122 14.31 8.17 -7.65
N THR A 123 15.63 8.03 -7.45
CA THR A 123 16.38 6.88 -7.98
C THR A 123 15.92 5.57 -7.36
N GLY A 124 15.61 5.56 -6.05
CA GLY A 124 15.07 4.39 -5.36
C GLY A 124 13.69 3.94 -5.87
N MET A 125 12.91 4.86 -6.44
CA MET A 125 11.62 4.56 -7.07
C MET A 125 11.72 4.22 -8.56
N GLY A 126 12.91 4.35 -9.18
CA GLY A 126 13.11 4.19 -10.62
C GLY A 126 12.70 2.82 -11.14
N GLU A 127 13.05 1.77 -10.42
CA GLU A 127 12.65 0.40 -10.77
C GLU A 127 11.12 0.24 -10.77
N LEU A 128 10.44 0.75 -9.76
CA LEU A 128 8.97 0.70 -9.66
C LEU A 128 8.31 1.44 -10.83
N VAL A 129 8.82 2.60 -11.20
CA VAL A 129 8.30 3.39 -12.33
C VAL A 129 8.45 2.60 -13.64
N ILE A 130 9.61 2.01 -13.89
CA ILE A 130 9.86 1.20 -15.09
C ILE A 130 8.92 -0.01 -15.13
N ILE A 131 8.80 -0.76 -14.03
CA ILE A 131 7.91 -1.91 -13.93
C ILE A 131 6.45 -1.48 -14.16
N ALA A 132 6.01 -0.37 -13.57
CA ALA A 132 4.66 0.14 -13.73
C ALA A 132 4.37 0.53 -15.20
N MET A 133 5.31 1.17 -15.88
CA MET A 133 5.18 1.51 -17.31
C MET A 133 5.11 0.26 -18.19
N MET A 134 5.98 -0.72 -17.94
CA MET A 134 5.98 -1.98 -18.69
C MET A 134 4.70 -2.79 -18.43
N ALA A 135 4.25 -2.87 -17.18
CA ALA A 135 3.00 -3.52 -16.81
C ALA A 135 1.79 -2.84 -17.47
N GLY A 136 1.76 -1.51 -17.52
CA GLY A 136 0.72 -0.76 -18.22
C GLY A 136 0.70 -1.06 -19.73
N GLY A 137 1.85 -1.06 -20.39
CA GLY A 137 1.97 -1.41 -21.80
C GLY A 137 1.57 -2.86 -22.08
N LEU A 138 1.96 -3.81 -21.22
CA LEU A 138 1.53 -5.20 -21.33
C LEU A 138 0.03 -5.35 -21.14
N LEU A 139 -0.55 -4.64 -20.18
CA LEU A 139 -2.01 -4.66 -19.94
C LEU A 139 -2.78 -4.17 -21.15
N GLU A 140 -2.31 -3.10 -21.80
CA GLU A 140 -2.94 -2.58 -23.02
C GLU A 140 -2.86 -3.56 -24.18
N LEU A 141 -1.70 -4.21 -24.38
CA LEU A 141 -1.55 -5.30 -25.36
C LEU A 141 -2.53 -6.46 -25.10
N ILE A 142 -2.65 -6.88 -23.83
CA ILE A 142 -3.59 -7.94 -23.43
C ILE A 142 -5.03 -7.52 -23.69
N ASN A 143 -5.35 -6.24 -23.46
CA ASN A 143 -6.65 -5.66 -23.71
C ASN A 143 -7.01 -5.68 -25.22
N GLU A 144 -6.11 -5.16 -26.06
CA GLU A 144 -6.29 -5.14 -27.52
C GLU A 144 -6.43 -6.57 -28.12
N MET A 145 -5.74 -7.54 -27.55
CA MET A 145 -5.84 -8.95 -27.95
C MET A 145 -7.09 -9.65 -27.42
N GLY A 146 -7.97 -8.96 -26.70
CA GLY A 146 -9.17 -9.54 -26.08
C GLY A 146 -8.87 -10.42 -24.85
N GLY A 147 -7.64 -10.37 -24.34
CA GLY A 147 -7.22 -11.19 -23.20
C GLY A 147 -7.93 -10.82 -21.91
N ILE A 148 -8.20 -9.54 -21.69
CA ILE A 148 -8.94 -9.05 -20.52
C ILE A 148 -10.37 -9.60 -20.56
N GLU A 149 -11.04 -9.51 -21.71
CA GLU A 149 -12.40 -10.00 -21.90
C GLU A 149 -12.50 -11.52 -21.71
N TYR A 150 -11.50 -12.26 -22.19
CA TYR A 150 -11.37 -13.70 -21.95
C TYR A 150 -11.21 -14.00 -20.45
N LEU A 151 -10.33 -13.29 -19.74
CA LEU A 151 -10.11 -13.47 -18.29
C LEU A 151 -11.38 -13.14 -17.51
N ILE A 152 -12.04 -12.01 -17.81
CA ILE A 152 -13.30 -11.62 -17.17
C ILE A 152 -14.36 -12.70 -17.41
N SER A 153 -14.54 -13.13 -18.65
CA SER A 153 -15.55 -14.15 -18.97
C SER A 153 -15.27 -15.48 -18.26
N ARG A 154 -14.00 -15.87 -18.16
CA ARG A 154 -13.60 -17.12 -17.49
C ARG A 154 -13.73 -17.04 -15.98
N LEU A 155 -13.29 -15.95 -15.37
CA LEU A 155 -13.39 -15.74 -13.93
C LEU A 155 -14.84 -15.54 -13.49
N THR A 156 -15.64 -14.85 -14.30
CA THR A 156 -17.03 -14.53 -13.98
C THR A 156 -18.03 -15.57 -14.44
N SER A 157 -17.61 -16.58 -15.24
CA SER A 157 -18.50 -17.63 -15.76
C SER A 157 -19.24 -18.41 -14.65
N ARG A 158 -18.70 -18.45 -13.45
CA ARG A 158 -19.30 -19.07 -12.27
C ARG A 158 -19.78 -18.06 -11.22
N VAL A 159 -19.67 -16.76 -11.51
CA VAL A 159 -20.06 -15.69 -10.61
C VAL A 159 -21.46 -15.25 -10.96
N HIS A 160 -22.39 -15.46 -10.05
CA HIS A 160 -23.80 -15.08 -10.20
C HIS A 160 -24.24 -14.05 -9.15
N SER A 161 -23.30 -13.53 -8.37
CA SER A 161 -23.60 -12.62 -7.26
C SER A 161 -22.50 -11.58 -7.06
N LYS A 162 -22.87 -10.46 -6.44
CA LYS A 162 -21.95 -9.41 -6.02
C LYS A 162 -20.81 -9.94 -5.13
N ARG A 163 -21.13 -10.83 -4.16
CA ARG A 163 -20.12 -11.46 -3.30
C ARG A 163 -19.14 -12.34 -4.08
N GLY A 164 -19.63 -13.06 -5.09
CA GLY A 164 -18.78 -13.84 -5.97
C GLY A 164 -17.80 -12.97 -6.77
N ALA A 165 -18.25 -11.79 -7.23
CA ALA A 165 -17.39 -10.82 -7.90
C ALA A 165 -16.31 -10.25 -6.94
N GLU A 166 -16.69 -9.91 -5.72
CA GLU A 166 -15.76 -9.47 -4.68
C GLU A 166 -14.66 -10.52 -4.39
N LEU A 167 -15.05 -11.79 -4.26
CA LEU A 167 -14.11 -12.89 -4.06
C LEU A 167 -13.22 -13.13 -5.30
N SER A 168 -13.75 -12.95 -6.50
CA SER A 168 -12.96 -13.07 -7.72
C SER A 168 -11.90 -11.99 -7.84
N ILE A 169 -12.23 -10.74 -7.49
CA ILE A 169 -11.25 -9.63 -7.42
C ILE A 169 -10.17 -9.95 -6.38
N ALA A 170 -10.57 -10.41 -5.19
CA ALA A 170 -9.65 -10.79 -4.13
C ALA A 170 -8.69 -11.91 -4.55
N ALA A 171 -9.24 -12.98 -5.15
CA ALA A 171 -8.45 -14.11 -5.64
C ALA A 171 -7.47 -13.70 -6.76
N LEU A 172 -7.91 -12.85 -7.68
CA LEU A 172 -7.10 -12.40 -8.80
C LEU A 172 -5.90 -11.56 -8.33
N VAL A 173 -6.13 -10.54 -7.48
CA VAL A 173 -5.04 -9.73 -6.96
C VAL A 173 -4.09 -10.54 -6.07
N SER A 174 -4.61 -11.50 -5.30
CA SER A 174 -3.80 -12.41 -4.50
C SER A 174 -2.89 -13.27 -5.36
N LEU A 175 -3.43 -13.87 -6.43
CA LEU A 175 -2.66 -14.72 -7.34
C LEU A 175 -1.55 -13.93 -8.04
N VAL A 176 -1.88 -12.75 -8.57
CA VAL A 176 -0.90 -11.90 -9.25
C VAL A 176 0.17 -11.43 -8.26
N ASN A 177 -0.20 -11.11 -7.02
CA ASN A 177 0.77 -10.71 -6.00
C ASN A 177 1.72 -11.86 -5.59
N LEU A 178 1.23 -13.10 -5.53
CA LEU A 178 2.09 -14.27 -5.35
C LEU A 178 3.12 -14.42 -6.47
N CYS A 179 2.76 -14.06 -7.70
CA CYS A 179 3.67 -14.14 -8.85
C CYS A 179 4.65 -12.97 -8.90
N THR A 180 4.22 -11.75 -8.55
CA THR A 180 5.02 -10.53 -8.69
C THR A 180 5.84 -10.19 -7.45
N ALA A 181 5.45 -10.74 -6.28
CA ALA A 181 6.01 -10.39 -4.97
C ALA A 181 5.99 -8.86 -4.67
N ASN A 182 5.08 -8.14 -5.34
CA ASN A 182 4.94 -6.68 -5.21
C ASN A 182 3.46 -6.30 -5.28
N ASN A 183 2.93 -5.81 -4.16
CA ASN A 183 1.52 -5.46 -4.01
C ASN A 183 1.08 -4.33 -4.96
N THR A 184 1.90 -3.31 -5.16
CA THR A 184 1.59 -2.19 -6.05
C THR A 184 1.49 -2.63 -7.50
N VAL A 185 2.45 -3.45 -7.95
CA VAL A 185 2.45 -4.04 -9.31
C VAL A 185 1.24 -4.96 -9.50
N ALA A 186 0.89 -5.76 -8.49
CA ALA A 186 -0.28 -6.62 -8.56
C ALA A 186 -1.57 -5.80 -8.71
N ILE A 187 -1.72 -4.72 -7.95
CA ILE A 187 -2.89 -3.83 -8.05
C ILE A 187 -2.95 -3.15 -9.42
N LEU A 188 -1.82 -2.65 -9.94
CA LEU A 188 -1.74 -2.05 -11.27
C LEU A 188 -2.20 -3.03 -12.35
N THR A 189 -1.70 -4.26 -12.30
CA THR A 189 -2.01 -5.29 -13.29
C THR A 189 -3.48 -5.71 -13.27
N VAL A 190 -4.06 -5.81 -12.06
CA VAL A 190 -5.43 -6.32 -11.88
C VAL A 190 -6.47 -5.20 -11.86
N GLY A 191 -6.07 -3.96 -11.62
CA GLY A 191 -6.96 -2.85 -11.33
C GLY A 191 -8.02 -2.59 -12.39
N GLY A 192 -7.64 -2.59 -13.67
CA GLY A 192 -8.58 -2.46 -14.79
C GLY A 192 -9.59 -3.59 -14.85
N ILE A 193 -9.12 -4.83 -14.71
CA ILE A 193 -9.98 -6.03 -14.70
C ILE A 193 -10.95 -5.99 -13.51
N ALA A 194 -10.46 -5.59 -12.34
CA ALA A 194 -11.30 -5.46 -11.13
C ALA A 194 -12.38 -4.40 -11.30
N HIS A 195 -12.06 -3.29 -11.96
CA HIS A 195 -13.01 -2.22 -12.27
C HIS A 195 -14.14 -2.72 -13.18
N GLU A 196 -13.82 -3.47 -14.22
CA GLU A 196 -14.82 -4.05 -15.13
C GLU A 196 -15.69 -5.09 -14.44
N ILE A 197 -15.09 -6.00 -13.66
CA ILE A 197 -15.85 -6.98 -12.85
C ILE A 197 -16.75 -6.23 -11.88
N GLY A 198 -16.26 -5.18 -11.23
CA GLY A 198 -17.01 -4.35 -10.31
C GLY A 198 -18.23 -3.72 -10.96
N ASN A 199 -18.07 -3.11 -12.12
CA ASN A 199 -19.15 -2.49 -12.89
C ASN A 199 -20.19 -3.51 -13.34
N ARG A 200 -19.75 -4.68 -13.80
CA ARG A 200 -20.63 -5.73 -14.30
C ARG A 200 -21.53 -6.33 -13.22
N PHE A 201 -21.02 -6.48 -12.00
CA PHE A 201 -21.74 -7.12 -10.89
C PHE A 201 -22.22 -6.15 -9.81
N GLY A 202 -22.10 -4.84 -10.04
CA GLY A 202 -22.56 -3.79 -9.13
C GLY A 202 -21.75 -3.71 -7.83
N VAL A 203 -20.46 -4.02 -7.86
CA VAL A 203 -19.55 -3.79 -6.73
C VAL A 203 -19.20 -2.30 -6.68
N ASP A 204 -19.33 -1.69 -5.51
CA ASP A 204 -18.94 -0.29 -5.31
C ASP A 204 -17.42 -0.12 -5.53
N ASN A 205 -17.02 0.91 -6.29
CA ASN A 205 -15.62 1.18 -6.63
C ASN A 205 -14.73 1.34 -5.37
N ARG A 206 -15.26 1.93 -4.30
CA ARG A 206 -14.57 2.09 -3.01
C ARG A 206 -14.29 0.73 -2.37
N LYS A 207 -15.26 -0.19 -2.49
CA LYS A 207 -15.12 -1.55 -1.98
C LYS A 207 -14.16 -2.37 -2.83
N ALA A 208 -14.20 -2.22 -4.16
CA ALA A 208 -13.24 -2.85 -5.06
C ALA A 208 -11.80 -2.38 -4.78
N ALA A 209 -11.59 -1.07 -4.59
CA ALA A 209 -10.30 -0.51 -4.19
C ALA A 209 -9.83 -1.06 -2.83
N SER A 210 -10.74 -1.15 -1.85
CA SER A 210 -10.43 -1.75 -0.54
C SER A 210 -10.04 -3.21 -0.65
N ILE A 211 -10.72 -4.01 -1.48
CA ILE A 211 -10.40 -5.43 -1.70
C ILE A 211 -9.02 -5.57 -2.36
N LEU A 212 -8.74 -4.81 -3.41
CA LEU A 212 -7.45 -4.83 -4.09
C LEU A 212 -6.31 -4.56 -3.11
N ASP A 213 -6.42 -3.50 -2.32
CA ASP A 213 -5.40 -3.09 -1.37
C ASP A 213 -5.28 -4.08 -0.20
N THR A 214 -6.40 -4.47 0.43
CA THR A 214 -6.38 -5.38 1.57
C THR A 214 -5.80 -6.75 1.22
N PHE A 215 -6.23 -7.34 0.11
CA PHE A 215 -5.76 -8.67 -0.27
C PHE A 215 -4.34 -8.67 -0.82
N SER A 216 -3.91 -7.60 -1.51
CA SER A 216 -2.50 -7.48 -1.90
C SER A 216 -1.59 -7.31 -0.68
N CYS A 217 -1.91 -6.44 0.27
CA CYS A 217 -1.12 -6.28 1.49
C CYS A 217 -1.11 -7.55 2.36
N MET A 218 -2.25 -8.24 2.46
CA MET A 218 -2.32 -9.51 3.21
C MET A 218 -1.40 -10.57 2.61
N VAL A 219 -1.46 -10.77 1.29
CA VAL A 219 -0.62 -11.74 0.60
C VAL A 219 0.85 -11.35 0.68
N GLN A 220 1.17 -10.06 0.49
CA GLN A 220 2.53 -9.55 0.61
C GLN A 220 3.14 -9.82 1.99
N GLY A 221 2.31 -9.75 3.04
CA GLY A 221 2.74 -10.06 4.41
C GLY A 221 2.94 -11.55 4.69
N LEU A 222 2.39 -12.43 3.85
CA LEU A 222 2.51 -13.89 4.00
C LEU A 222 3.64 -14.50 3.17
N ILE A 223 4.11 -13.81 2.12
CA ILE A 223 5.14 -14.35 1.24
C ILE A 223 6.54 -14.07 1.80
N PRO A 224 7.38 -15.11 1.98
CA PRO A 224 8.71 -14.94 2.56
C PRO A 224 9.71 -14.26 1.62
N TYR A 225 9.44 -14.25 0.33
CA TYR A 225 10.28 -13.61 -0.71
C TYR A 225 9.83 -12.18 -1.06
N GLY A 226 8.87 -11.61 -0.33
CA GLY A 226 8.48 -10.20 -0.48
C GLY A 226 9.59 -9.26 0.00
N VAL A 227 9.79 -8.14 -0.71
CA VAL A 227 10.88 -7.19 -0.44
C VAL A 227 10.88 -6.71 1.01
N GLN A 228 9.71 -6.36 1.56
CA GLN A 228 9.57 -5.88 2.93
C GLN A 228 9.96 -6.96 3.95
N MET A 229 9.58 -8.23 3.70
CA MET A 229 9.92 -9.34 4.56
C MET A 229 11.42 -9.64 4.52
N LEU A 230 12.03 -9.65 3.33
CA LEU A 230 13.46 -9.85 3.16
C LEU A 230 14.29 -8.76 3.83
N LEU A 231 13.88 -7.48 3.68
CA LEU A 231 14.52 -6.36 4.35
C LEU A 231 14.43 -6.46 5.88
N ALA A 232 13.25 -6.78 6.39
CA ALA A 232 13.05 -6.92 7.84
C ALA A 232 13.83 -8.09 8.41
N ALA A 233 13.85 -9.23 7.73
CA ALA A 233 14.62 -10.40 8.11
C ALA A 233 16.14 -10.11 8.08
N GLY A 234 16.62 -9.43 7.04
CA GLY A 234 18.02 -9.01 6.93
C GLY A 234 18.45 -8.08 8.06
N LEU A 235 17.63 -7.07 8.40
CA LEU A 235 17.91 -6.15 9.51
C LEU A 235 17.86 -6.83 10.89
N ALA A 236 17.02 -7.84 11.04
CA ALA A 236 16.89 -8.61 12.27
C ALA A 236 17.88 -9.76 12.38
N HIS A 237 18.66 -10.04 11.32
CA HIS A 237 19.50 -11.23 11.20
C HIS A 237 18.75 -12.55 11.41
N LEU A 238 17.51 -12.61 10.94
CA LEU A 238 16.62 -13.77 11.01
C LEU A 238 16.40 -14.37 9.62
N SER A 239 16.02 -15.65 9.59
CA SER A 239 15.52 -16.24 8.34
C SER A 239 14.11 -15.69 8.05
N PRO A 240 13.78 -15.38 6.79
CA PRO A 240 12.42 -15.00 6.41
C PRO A 240 11.43 -16.18 6.41
N VAL A 241 11.94 -17.40 6.64
CA VAL A 241 11.19 -18.66 6.70
C VAL A 241 11.43 -19.35 8.04
#